data_1248dfbfbaffa1ce4e97cdc3b385bad0
#
_entry.id   1248dfbfbaffa1ce4e97cdc3b385bad0
#
_cell.length_a   1.000
_cell.length_b   1.000
_cell.length_c   1.000
_cell.angle_alpha   90.00
_cell.angle_beta   90.00
_cell.angle_gamma   90.00
#
_symmetry.space_group_name_H-M   'P 1'
#
loop_
_entity.id
_entity.type
_entity.pdbx_description
1 polymer ?
#
loop_
_entity_poly.entity_id
_entity_poly.type
_entity_poly.pdbx_seq_one_letter_code
_entity_poly.pdbx_strand_id
1 'polypeptide(L)'
;MDERFAVVASAGSFLAQDGAEDGDDVRLPHRWTPGGVGVRSAFTGGHVLNLAVAACVLNDLYREAEAAGVELLGVRVRAEGGFDTSRWRSTGISYAVEVDSDAPRALVEALIAAVDEAAEIPRALRQGAAVTRAAD
;
A
#
# COMPACT_ATOMS: atom_id res chain seq x y z
N MET A 1 13.23 -14.96 10.00
CA MET A 1 12.34 -13.94 10.57
C MET A 1 12.36 -12.71 9.68
N ASP A 2 11.20 -12.16 9.43
CA ASP A 2 11.09 -10.98 8.57
C ASP A 2 11.28 -9.70 9.39
N GLU A 3 12.51 -9.21 9.43
CA GLU A 3 12.83 -7.98 10.16
C GLU A 3 12.39 -6.72 9.43
N ARG A 4 11.98 -6.84 8.17
CA ARG A 4 11.51 -5.72 7.37
C ARG A 4 10.00 -5.63 7.34
N PHE A 5 9.30 -6.58 7.90
CA PHE A 5 7.82 -6.60 7.96
C PHE A 5 7.19 -6.35 6.61
N ALA A 6 7.64 -7.11 5.60
CA ALA A 6 7.21 -6.91 4.22
C ALA A 6 5.74 -7.29 4.00
N VAL A 7 5.04 -6.46 3.22
CA VAL A 7 3.63 -6.65 2.88
C VAL A 7 3.40 -6.36 1.40
N VAL A 8 2.32 -6.90 0.86
CA VAL A 8 1.91 -6.64 -0.53
C VAL A 8 0.40 -6.44 -0.58
N ALA A 9 -0.04 -5.40 -1.27
CA ALA A 9 -1.45 -5.16 -1.58
C ALA A 9 -1.61 -5.17 -3.10
N SER A 10 -2.59 -5.93 -3.60
CA SER A 10 -2.78 -6.14 -5.03
C SER A 10 -4.24 -5.99 -5.40
N ALA A 11 -4.52 -5.31 -6.52
CA ALA A 11 -5.86 -5.11 -7.03
C ALA A 11 -5.89 -5.31 -8.55
N GLY A 12 -7.06 -5.58 -9.09
CA GLY A 12 -7.25 -5.74 -10.53
C GLY A 12 -6.44 -6.90 -11.10
N SER A 13 -5.71 -6.65 -12.17
CA SER A 13 -4.94 -7.68 -12.86
C SER A 13 -3.84 -8.32 -12.03
N PHE A 14 -3.47 -7.71 -10.91
CA PHE A 14 -2.47 -8.26 -10.00
C PHE A 14 -3.06 -9.14 -8.90
N LEU A 15 -4.38 -9.29 -8.83
CA LEU A 15 -4.97 -10.21 -7.86
C LEU A 15 -4.48 -11.63 -8.11
N ALA A 16 -4.12 -12.33 -7.04
CA ALA A 16 -3.73 -13.72 -7.14
C ALA A 16 -4.93 -14.55 -7.61
N GLN A 17 -4.65 -15.54 -8.46
CA GLN A 17 -5.68 -16.45 -8.92
C GLN A 17 -5.97 -17.48 -7.83
N ASP A 18 -7.20 -17.97 -7.81
CA ASP A 18 -7.61 -19.02 -6.89
C ASP A 18 -6.68 -20.23 -7.03
N GLY A 19 -6.22 -20.74 -5.91
CA GLY A 19 -5.35 -21.90 -5.87
C GLY A 19 -3.88 -21.60 -6.15
N ALA A 20 -3.52 -20.34 -6.36
CA ALA A 20 -2.12 -19.96 -6.53
C ALA A 20 -1.36 -20.17 -5.21
N GLU A 21 -0.16 -20.73 -5.32
CA GLU A 21 0.68 -21.00 -4.16
C GLU A 21 1.02 -19.72 -3.41
N ASP A 22 1.21 -18.62 -4.16
CA ASP A 22 1.50 -17.29 -3.63
C ASP A 22 0.26 -16.43 -3.52
N GLY A 23 -0.89 -17.05 -3.23
CA GLY A 23 -2.15 -16.34 -3.10
C GLY A 23 -2.18 -15.37 -1.93
N ASP A 24 -3.22 -14.54 -1.91
CA ASP A 24 -3.41 -13.57 -0.85
C ASP A 24 -3.75 -14.24 0.48
N ASP A 25 -3.30 -13.65 1.59
CA ASP A 25 -3.66 -14.09 2.93
C ASP A 25 -5.09 -13.67 3.27
N VAL A 26 -5.49 -12.50 2.80
CA VAL A 26 -6.84 -11.97 3.04
C VAL A 26 -7.25 -11.10 1.87
N ARG A 27 -8.58 -11.03 1.64
CA ARG A 27 -9.14 -10.16 0.62
C ARG A 27 -10.10 -9.18 1.27
N LEU A 28 -9.88 -7.88 1.03
CA LEU A 28 -10.69 -6.82 1.61
C LEU A 28 -11.52 -6.13 0.53
N PRO A 29 -12.74 -5.68 0.86
CA PRO A 29 -13.55 -4.90 -0.08
C PRO A 29 -12.82 -3.63 -0.51
N HIS A 30 -13.06 -3.23 -1.76
CA HIS A 30 -12.40 -2.07 -2.35
C HIS A 30 -13.38 -1.26 -3.17
N ARG A 31 -13.34 0.05 -3.00
CA ARG A 31 -14.28 0.96 -3.67
C ARG A 31 -14.14 0.95 -5.19
N TRP A 32 -12.89 0.86 -5.69
CA TRP A 32 -12.62 1.03 -7.12
C TRP A 32 -12.51 -0.26 -7.90
N THR A 33 -12.40 -1.41 -7.23
CA THR A 33 -12.29 -2.69 -7.92
C THR A 33 -13.28 -3.70 -7.32
N PRO A 34 -14.14 -4.30 -8.16
CA PRO A 34 -15.15 -5.23 -7.63
C PRO A 34 -14.56 -6.51 -7.03
N GLY A 35 -13.36 -6.89 -7.44
CA GLY A 35 -12.68 -8.05 -6.88
C GLY A 35 -12.04 -7.80 -5.52
N GLY A 36 -12.00 -6.55 -5.06
CA GLY A 36 -11.37 -6.19 -3.80
C GLY A 36 -9.85 -6.08 -3.91
N VAL A 37 -9.20 -5.95 -2.76
CA VAL A 37 -7.74 -5.91 -2.66
C VAL A 37 -7.27 -7.17 -1.96
N GLY A 38 -6.35 -7.88 -2.59
CA GLY A 38 -5.68 -9.02 -2.00
C GLY A 38 -4.48 -8.52 -1.18
N VAL A 39 -4.34 -9.04 0.03
CA VAL A 39 -3.29 -8.61 0.96
C VAL A 39 -2.44 -9.80 1.37
N ARG A 40 -1.12 -9.64 1.32
CA ARG A 40 -0.16 -10.58 1.91
C ARG A 40 0.49 -9.87 3.08
N SER A 41 0.24 -10.37 4.28
CA SER A 41 0.73 -9.74 5.50
C SER A 41 0.66 -10.73 6.65
N ALA A 42 1.43 -10.47 7.70
CA ALA A 42 1.22 -11.13 8.97
C ALA A 42 0.53 -10.14 9.90
N PHE A 43 -0.03 -10.63 10.99
CA PHE A 43 -0.70 -9.77 11.95
C PHE A 43 0.27 -9.36 13.07
N THR A 44 1.10 -8.38 12.78
CA THR A 44 1.95 -7.69 13.76
C THR A 44 1.82 -6.20 13.54
N GLY A 45 2.19 -5.42 14.54
CA GLY A 45 2.17 -3.96 14.41
C GLY A 45 3.03 -3.47 13.25
N GLY A 46 4.21 -4.05 13.07
CA GLY A 46 5.10 -3.65 11.97
C GLY A 46 4.53 -3.95 10.60
N HIS A 47 3.96 -5.14 10.42
CA HIS A 47 3.32 -5.49 9.16
C HIS A 47 2.13 -4.57 8.88
N VAL A 48 1.28 -4.35 9.87
CA VAL A 48 0.07 -3.54 9.68
C VAL A 48 0.42 -2.07 9.44
N LEU A 49 1.46 -1.56 10.07
CA LEU A 49 1.93 -0.21 9.80
C LEU A 49 2.37 -0.06 8.34
N ASN A 50 3.16 -1.01 7.84
CA ASN A 50 3.61 -0.99 6.46
C ASN A 50 2.43 -1.20 5.49
N LEU A 51 1.46 -2.03 5.89
CA LEU A 51 0.25 -2.23 5.11
C LEU A 51 -0.56 -0.94 5.00
N ALA A 52 -0.59 -0.11 6.05
CA ALA A 52 -1.28 1.17 5.99
C ALA A 52 -0.69 2.07 4.89
N VAL A 53 0.63 2.08 4.74
CA VAL A 53 1.30 2.82 3.67
C VAL A 53 0.89 2.26 2.30
N ALA A 54 0.98 0.95 2.12
CA ALA A 54 0.63 0.31 0.85
C ALA A 54 -0.84 0.55 0.50
N ALA A 55 -1.74 0.42 1.47
CA ALA A 55 -3.17 0.62 1.26
C ALA A 55 -3.49 2.05 0.84
N CYS A 56 -2.89 3.03 1.49
CA CYS A 56 -3.13 4.43 1.18
C CYS A 56 -2.65 4.77 -0.23
N VAL A 57 -1.45 4.31 -0.59
CA VAL A 57 -0.90 4.55 -1.92
C VAL A 57 -1.76 3.89 -3.00
N LEU A 58 -2.18 2.64 -2.78
CA LEU A 58 -3.01 1.92 -3.74
C LEU A 58 -4.36 2.62 -3.93
N ASN A 59 -5.05 2.98 -2.86
CA ASN A 59 -6.33 3.67 -2.92
C ASN A 59 -6.19 5.01 -3.64
N ASP A 60 -5.18 5.79 -3.29
CA ASP A 60 -5.01 7.12 -3.87
C ASP A 60 -4.67 7.07 -5.35
N LEU A 61 -3.95 6.02 -5.79
CA LEU A 61 -3.70 5.83 -7.22
C LEU A 61 -5.01 5.66 -7.99
N TYR A 62 -5.92 4.81 -7.50
CA TYR A 62 -7.21 4.63 -8.15
C TYR A 62 -8.04 5.90 -8.11
N ARG A 63 -8.07 6.60 -6.97
CA ARG A 63 -8.82 7.84 -6.86
C ARG A 63 -8.31 8.92 -7.82
N GLU A 64 -6.99 9.10 -7.88
CA GLU A 64 -6.41 10.13 -8.75
C GLU A 64 -6.50 9.74 -10.22
N ALA A 65 -6.39 8.46 -10.53
CA ALA A 65 -6.58 7.98 -11.90
C ALA A 65 -8.02 8.24 -12.37
N GLU A 66 -9.00 7.97 -11.51
CA GLU A 66 -10.40 8.24 -11.83
C GLU A 66 -10.62 9.72 -12.12
N ALA A 67 -10.08 10.60 -11.29
CA ALA A 67 -10.21 12.05 -11.49
C ALA A 67 -9.51 12.52 -12.78
N ALA A 68 -8.45 11.85 -13.19
CA ALA A 68 -7.70 12.18 -14.41
C ALA A 68 -8.24 11.49 -15.66
N GLY A 69 -9.27 10.65 -15.52
CA GLY A 69 -9.80 9.89 -16.66
C GLY A 69 -8.86 8.79 -17.15
N VAL A 70 -8.01 8.27 -16.28
CA VAL A 70 -7.06 7.19 -16.59
C VAL A 70 -7.59 5.89 -16.04
N GLU A 71 -7.63 4.85 -16.88
CA GLU A 71 -8.03 3.52 -16.43
C GLU A 71 -6.82 2.74 -15.93
N LEU A 72 -6.91 2.22 -14.72
CA LEU A 72 -5.92 1.32 -14.15
C LEU A 72 -6.48 -0.10 -14.21
N LEU A 73 -5.77 -0.99 -14.90
CA LEU A 73 -6.15 -2.40 -15.00
C LEU A 73 -5.74 -3.17 -13.76
N GLY A 74 -4.70 -2.73 -13.10
CA GLY A 74 -4.25 -3.31 -11.84
C GLY A 74 -3.19 -2.46 -11.19
N VAL A 75 -3.08 -2.59 -9.87
CA VAL A 75 -2.04 -1.94 -9.07
C VAL A 75 -1.55 -2.93 -8.02
N ARG A 76 -0.25 -2.98 -7.84
CA ARG A 76 0.36 -3.74 -6.75
C ARG A 76 1.36 -2.84 -6.03
N VAL A 77 1.22 -2.76 -4.72
CA VAL A 77 2.13 -1.98 -3.87
C VAL A 77 2.78 -2.91 -2.86
N ARG A 78 4.10 -2.88 -2.83
CA ARG A 78 4.90 -3.61 -1.83
C ARG A 78 5.45 -2.57 -0.87
N ALA A 79 5.42 -2.86 0.42
CA ALA A 79 5.97 -1.96 1.42
C ALA A 79 6.76 -2.77 2.45
N GLU A 80 7.83 -2.17 2.96
CA GLU A 80 8.64 -2.79 4.00
C GLU A 80 9.30 -1.70 4.84
N GLY A 81 9.69 -2.06 6.05
CA GLY A 81 10.41 -1.17 6.94
C GLY A 81 10.46 -1.77 8.32
N GLY A 82 11.49 -1.49 9.07
CA GLY A 82 11.71 -2.08 10.38
C GLY A 82 11.88 -1.04 11.47
N PHE A 83 12.46 -1.47 12.58
CA PHE A 83 12.60 -0.64 13.77
C PHE A 83 13.97 -0.78 14.38
N ASP A 84 14.47 0.32 14.93
CA ASP A 84 15.64 0.34 15.77
C ASP A 84 15.15 0.21 17.22
N THR A 85 15.30 -0.98 17.79
CA THR A 85 14.78 -1.27 19.13
C THR A 85 15.61 -0.65 20.25
N SER A 86 16.84 -0.18 19.94
CA SER A 86 17.64 0.53 20.94
C SER A 86 17.17 1.97 21.13
N ARG A 87 16.54 2.55 20.13
CA ARG A 87 16.05 3.95 20.14
C ARG A 87 14.54 4.05 20.04
N TRP A 88 13.87 2.92 19.83
CA TRP A 88 12.42 2.87 19.65
C TRP A 88 11.91 3.78 18.55
N ARG A 89 12.55 3.70 17.40
CA ARG A 89 12.15 4.48 16.22
C ARG A 89 12.11 3.62 14.98
N SER A 90 11.33 4.06 14.00
CA SER A 90 11.31 3.43 12.69
C SER A 90 12.66 3.64 11.99
N THR A 91 13.12 2.61 11.27
CA THR A 91 14.27 2.74 10.38
C THR A 91 13.87 3.25 9.00
N GLY A 92 12.62 3.62 8.83
CA GLY A 92 12.04 4.07 7.57
C GLY A 92 11.17 3.02 6.95
N ILE A 93 10.23 3.48 6.12
CA ILE A 93 9.35 2.62 5.35
C ILE A 93 9.55 2.96 3.88
N SER A 94 9.83 1.96 3.06
CA SER A 94 9.93 2.13 1.62
C SER A 94 8.81 1.35 0.94
N TYR A 95 8.35 1.85 -0.20
CA TYR A 95 7.36 1.13 -0.99
C TYR A 95 7.68 1.20 -2.47
N ALA A 96 7.21 0.21 -3.21
CA ALA A 96 7.35 0.12 -4.65
C ALA A 96 5.98 -0.12 -5.26
N VAL A 97 5.73 0.48 -6.41
CA VAL A 97 4.44 0.43 -7.09
C VAL A 97 4.60 -0.21 -8.46
N GLU A 98 3.70 -1.15 -8.79
CA GLU A 98 3.54 -1.66 -10.14
C GLU A 98 2.14 -1.31 -10.61
N VAL A 99 2.04 -0.75 -11.81
CA VAL A 99 0.75 -0.35 -12.40
C VAL A 99 0.60 -1.01 -13.75
N ASP A 100 -0.56 -1.64 -13.95
CA ASP A 100 -0.97 -2.19 -15.24
C ASP A 100 -2.01 -1.22 -15.83
N SER A 101 -1.66 -0.56 -16.93
CA SER A 101 -2.53 0.43 -17.58
C SER A 101 -2.11 0.59 -19.04
N ASP A 102 -3.08 0.88 -19.90
CA ASP A 102 -2.83 1.19 -21.30
C ASP A 102 -2.46 2.67 -21.52
N ALA A 103 -2.50 3.47 -20.46
CA ALA A 103 -2.13 4.88 -20.53
C ALA A 103 -0.63 5.06 -20.79
N PRO A 104 -0.22 6.20 -21.37
CA PRO A 104 1.20 6.47 -21.59
C PRO A 104 2.00 6.37 -20.29
N ARG A 105 3.18 5.77 -20.36
CA ARG A 105 4.04 5.56 -19.19
C ARG A 105 4.32 6.86 -18.43
N ALA A 106 4.54 7.95 -19.16
CA ALA A 106 4.80 9.24 -18.51
C ALA A 106 3.63 9.72 -17.66
N LEU A 107 2.40 9.45 -18.10
CA LEU A 107 1.22 9.82 -17.35
C LEU A 107 1.09 8.97 -16.07
N VAL A 108 1.34 7.66 -16.18
CA VAL A 108 1.33 6.75 -15.04
C VAL A 108 2.37 7.16 -14.00
N GLU A 109 3.58 7.47 -14.45
CA GLU A 109 4.66 7.92 -13.55
C GLU A 109 4.30 9.23 -12.86
N ALA A 110 3.64 10.14 -13.57
CA ALA A 110 3.19 11.40 -12.98
C ALA A 110 2.14 11.18 -11.88
N LEU A 111 1.23 10.22 -12.10
CA LEU A 111 0.25 9.85 -11.09
C LEU A 111 0.92 9.27 -9.84
N ILE A 112 1.89 8.38 -10.03
CA ILE A 112 2.62 7.77 -8.91
C ILE A 112 3.35 8.86 -8.11
N ALA A 113 4.01 9.79 -8.80
CA ALA A 113 4.74 10.88 -8.13
C ALA A 113 3.78 11.79 -7.35
N ALA A 114 2.62 12.11 -7.92
CA ALA A 114 1.63 12.94 -7.24
C ALA A 114 1.08 12.25 -5.99
N VAL A 115 0.83 10.95 -6.07
CA VAL A 115 0.34 10.18 -4.93
C VAL A 115 1.41 10.08 -3.84
N ASP A 116 2.67 9.91 -4.21
CA ASP A 116 3.76 9.85 -3.24
C ASP A 116 3.81 11.13 -2.39
N GLU A 117 3.56 12.28 -2.99
CA GLU A 117 3.55 13.55 -2.25
C GLU A 117 2.27 13.75 -1.44
N ALA A 118 1.13 13.30 -1.94
CA ALA A 118 -0.18 13.67 -1.39
C ALA A 118 -0.80 12.62 -0.47
N ALA A 119 -0.38 11.37 -0.52
CA ALA A 119 -1.00 10.29 0.25
C ALA A 119 -0.94 10.57 1.74
N GLU A 120 -2.09 10.48 2.39
CA GLU A 120 -2.26 10.91 3.80
C GLU A 120 -1.40 10.13 4.79
N ILE A 121 -1.38 8.81 4.67
CA ILE A 121 -0.65 7.99 5.64
C ILE A 121 0.86 8.20 5.53
N PRO A 122 1.47 8.15 4.33
CA PRO A 122 2.88 8.51 4.21
C PRO A 122 3.20 9.91 4.75
N ARG A 123 2.36 10.89 4.46
CA ARG A 123 2.57 12.25 4.97
C ARG A 123 2.50 12.33 6.49
N ALA A 124 1.48 11.67 7.07
CA ALA A 124 1.31 11.65 8.52
C ALA A 124 2.49 10.96 9.21
N LEU A 125 2.95 9.84 8.64
CA LEU A 125 4.08 9.11 9.21
C LEU A 125 5.39 9.90 9.14
N ARG A 126 5.60 10.64 8.06
CA ARG A 126 6.80 11.48 7.93
C ARG A 126 6.87 12.55 9.01
N GLN A 127 5.74 12.96 9.56
CA GLN A 127 5.66 13.97 10.63
C GLN A 127 5.53 13.34 12.02
N GLY A 128 5.24 12.04 12.07
CA GLY A 128 4.98 11.36 13.32
C GLY A 128 3.58 11.63 13.86
N ALA A 129 3.16 10.85 14.83
CA ALA A 129 1.86 10.99 15.46
C ALA A 129 1.97 10.67 16.95
N ALA A 130 1.26 11.45 17.77
CA ALA A 130 1.15 11.15 19.18
C ALA A 130 0.23 9.94 19.36
N VAL A 131 0.66 8.99 20.17
CA VAL A 131 -0.13 7.81 20.49
C VAL A 131 -0.43 7.83 21.98
N THR A 132 -1.70 7.83 22.33
CA THR A 132 -2.12 7.89 23.72
C THR A 132 -3.15 6.80 24.00
N ARG A 133 -3.08 6.24 25.22
CA ARG A 133 -4.10 5.29 25.65
C ARG A 133 -5.31 6.09 26.15
N ALA A 134 -6.48 5.85 25.56
CA ALA A 134 -7.70 6.51 26.03
C ALA A 134 -8.07 6.01 27.43
N ALA A 135 -8.58 6.91 28.26
CA ALA A 135 -9.13 6.54 29.55
C ALA A 135 -10.56 6.03 29.37
N ASP A 136 -10.96 5.01 30.16
CA ASP A 136 -12.31 4.44 30.12
C ASP A 136 -13.33 5.31 30.83
#